data_11fc3c67002484a23cfb2a59fd830bc5
#
_entry.id   11fc3c67002484a23cfb2a59fd830bc5
#
_cell.length_a   1.000
_cell.length_b   1.000
_cell.length_c   1.000
_cell.angle_alpha   90.00
_cell.angle_beta   90.00
_cell.angle_gamma   90.00
#
_symmetry.space_group_name_H-M   'P 1'
#
loop_
_entity.id
_entity.type
_entity.pdbx_description
1 polymer ?
#
loop_
_entity_poly.entity_id
_entity_poly.type
_entity_poly.pdbx_seq_one_letter_code
_entity_poly.pdbx_strand_id
1 'polypeptide(L)'
;MAKTELYGTAGCPYTSEMREWLDWKNREFDEYYVERDPEALARMLALTDGQRTVPVLVEDGKATQIGWQGRGCVVSNAVGKPA
;
A
#
# COMPACT_ATOMS: atom_id res chain seq x y z
N MET A 1 -0.01 20.29 5.22
CA MET A 1 0.03 19.71 3.89
C MET A 1 -0.17 18.23 3.97
N ALA A 2 -0.97 17.70 3.07
CA ALA A 2 -1.27 16.28 3.11
C ALA A 2 -0.07 15.47 2.64
N LYS A 3 0.24 14.43 3.39
CA LYS A 3 1.29 13.50 3.01
C LYS A 3 0.63 12.26 2.39
N THR A 4 1.06 11.91 1.20
CA THR A 4 0.50 10.78 0.49
C THR A 4 1.48 9.63 0.52
N GLU A 5 1.00 8.44 0.90
CA GLU A 5 1.81 7.23 0.95
C GLU A 5 1.10 6.11 0.22
N LEU A 6 1.87 5.32 -0.50
CA LEU A 6 1.35 4.17 -1.22
C LEU A 6 2.02 2.91 -0.67
N TYR A 7 1.21 2.02 -0.14
CA TYR A 7 1.70 0.73 0.36
C TYR A 7 1.29 -0.35 -0.62
N GLY A 8 2.25 -1.11 -1.09
CA GLY A 8 1.95 -2.13 -2.06
C GLY A 8 3.05 -3.17 -2.18
N THR A 9 2.96 -3.98 -3.21
CA THR A 9 3.97 -5.00 -3.50
C THR A 9 4.42 -4.86 -4.94
N ALA A 10 5.65 -5.30 -5.22
CA ALA A 10 6.21 -5.17 -6.55
C ALA A 10 5.48 -6.06 -7.56
N GLY A 11 4.95 -7.18 -7.11
CA GLY A 11 4.29 -8.12 -8.01
C GLY A 11 2.81 -7.91 -8.21
N CYS A 12 2.23 -6.92 -7.56
CA CYS A 12 0.79 -6.70 -7.67
C CYS A 12 0.48 -5.72 -8.80
N PRO A 13 -0.25 -6.15 -9.83
CA PRO A 13 -0.56 -5.24 -10.94
C PRO A 13 -1.43 -4.06 -10.50
N TYR A 14 -2.23 -4.24 -9.47
CA TYR A 14 -3.08 -3.16 -8.98
C TYR A 14 -2.28 -2.09 -8.27
N THR A 15 -1.18 -2.47 -7.62
CA THR A 15 -0.25 -1.50 -7.05
C THR A 15 0.35 -0.64 -8.16
N SER A 16 0.75 -1.26 -9.25
CA SER A 16 1.30 -0.53 -10.39
C SER A 16 0.27 0.43 -10.98
N GLU A 17 -0.98 -0.01 -11.09
CA GLU A 17 -2.03 0.85 -11.62
C GLU A 17 -2.27 2.05 -10.74
N MET A 18 -2.29 1.86 -9.42
CA MET A 18 -2.48 2.99 -8.52
C MET A 18 -1.30 3.96 -8.58
N ARG A 19 -0.08 3.41 -8.67
CA ARG A 19 1.10 4.27 -8.81
C ARG A 19 1.03 5.11 -10.07
N GLU A 20 0.65 4.51 -11.18
CA GLU A 20 0.52 5.24 -12.43
C GLU A 20 -0.57 6.28 -12.36
N TRP A 21 -1.66 5.97 -11.69
CA TRP A 21 -2.74 6.91 -11.50
C TRP A 21 -2.29 8.13 -10.69
N LEU A 22 -1.51 7.90 -9.64
CA LEU A 22 -0.98 9.00 -8.84
C LEU A 22 -0.01 9.85 -9.65
N ASP A 23 0.84 9.21 -10.45
CA ASP A 23 1.74 9.93 -11.34
C ASP A 23 0.97 10.76 -12.36
N TRP A 24 -0.07 10.18 -12.92
CA TRP A 24 -0.90 10.88 -13.89
C TRP A 24 -1.58 12.10 -13.29
N LYS A 25 -1.98 12.00 -12.02
CA LYS A 25 -2.57 13.13 -11.32
C LYS A 25 -1.53 14.12 -10.81
N ASN A 26 -0.27 13.85 -11.07
CA ASN A 26 0.82 14.73 -10.69
C ASN A 26 0.93 14.88 -9.18
N ARG A 27 0.63 13.82 -8.43
CA ARG A 27 0.71 13.84 -6.98
C ARG A 27 2.02 13.23 -6.53
N GLU A 28 2.65 13.86 -5.57
CA GLU A 28 3.83 13.30 -4.93
C GLU A 28 3.40 12.32 -3.87
N PHE A 29 4.11 11.20 -3.79
CA PHE A 29 3.82 10.19 -2.80
C PHE A 29 5.07 9.41 -2.45
N ASP A 30 5.09 8.85 -1.23
CA ASP A 30 6.12 7.92 -0.82
C ASP A 30 5.59 6.51 -1.04
N GLU A 31 6.41 5.68 -1.67
CA GLU A 31 6.00 4.32 -1.99
C GLU A 31 6.74 3.33 -1.10
N TYR A 32 6.01 2.39 -0.53
CA TYR A 32 6.56 1.36 0.34
C TYR A 32 6.18 -0.02 -0.17
N TYR A 33 7.16 -0.90 -0.23
CA TYR A 33 6.92 -2.29 -0.60
C TYR A 33 6.83 -3.12 0.67
N VAL A 34 5.59 -3.40 1.08
CA VAL A 34 5.37 -4.05 2.38
C VAL A 34 5.88 -5.49 2.40
N GLU A 35 6.12 -6.07 1.24
CA GLU A 35 6.71 -7.41 1.17
C GLU A 35 8.16 -7.42 1.59
N ARG A 36 8.83 -6.28 1.60
CA ARG A 36 10.24 -6.16 1.93
C ARG A 36 10.50 -5.33 3.17
N ASP A 37 9.49 -4.63 3.65
CA ASP A 37 9.65 -3.67 4.73
C ASP A 37 8.66 -4.00 5.83
N PRO A 38 9.10 -4.75 6.85
CA PRO A 38 8.20 -5.13 7.95
C PRO A 38 7.60 -3.94 8.69
N GLU A 39 8.34 -2.85 8.79
CA GLU A 39 7.80 -1.67 9.45
C GLU A 39 6.67 -1.04 8.64
N ALA A 40 6.84 -1.00 7.33
CA ALA A 40 5.79 -0.49 6.47
C ALA A 40 4.55 -1.37 6.55
N LEU A 41 4.74 -2.68 6.57
CA LEU A 41 3.62 -3.60 6.71
C LEU A 41 2.91 -3.37 8.02
N ALA A 42 3.65 -3.20 9.10
CA ALA A 42 3.04 -2.96 10.41
C ALA A 42 2.21 -1.67 10.41
N ARG A 43 2.75 -0.61 9.78
CA ARG A 43 1.99 0.63 9.68
C ARG A 43 0.73 0.46 8.85
N MET A 44 0.84 -0.26 7.74
CA MET A 44 -0.31 -0.52 6.89
C MET A 44 -1.39 -1.28 7.65
N LEU A 45 -1.01 -2.30 8.40
CA LEU A 45 -1.96 -3.07 9.17
C LEU A 45 -2.64 -2.23 10.25
N ALA A 46 -1.87 -1.34 10.88
CA ALA A 46 -2.43 -0.44 11.89
C ALA A 46 -3.42 0.54 11.27
N LEU A 47 -3.13 1.01 10.07
CA LEU A 47 -4.00 1.99 9.40
C LEU A 47 -5.23 1.36 8.77
N THR A 48 -5.19 0.07 8.50
CA THR A 48 -6.28 -0.62 7.81
C THR A 48 -7.01 -1.63 8.70
N ASP A 49 -6.73 -1.58 9.98
CA ASP A 49 -7.37 -2.48 10.95
C ASP A 49 -7.07 -3.96 10.65
N GLY A 50 -5.85 -4.23 10.23
CA GLY A 50 -5.38 -5.58 10.00
C GLY A 50 -5.61 -6.12 8.62
N GLN A 51 -6.07 -5.30 7.69
CA GLN A 51 -6.28 -5.76 6.32
C GLN A 51 -4.97 -5.85 5.57
N ARG A 52 -4.78 -6.95 4.87
CA ARG A 52 -3.54 -7.23 4.13
C ARG A 52 -3.69 -7.00 2.64
N THR A 53 -4.71 -6.30 2.24
CA THR A 53 -4.95 -6.02 0.82
C THR A 53 -4.11 -4.84 0.38
N VAL A 54 -3.40 -5.00 -0.71
CA VAL A 54 -2.66 -3.91 -1.34
C VAL A 54 -3.24 -3.67 -2.73
N PRO A 55 -3.08 -2.48 -3.28
CA PRO A 55 -2.42 -1.32 -2.73
C PRO A 55 -3.28 -0.60 -1.68
N VAL A 56 -2.64 0.14 -0.79
CA VAL A 56 -3.34 0.99 0.17
C VAL A 56 -2.85 2.42 -0.03
N LEU A 57 -3.78 3.31 -0.24
CA LEU A 57 -3.47 4.73 -0.36
C LEU A 57 -3.73 5.40 0.97
N VAL A 58 -2.70 6.05 1.49
CA VAL A 58 -2.77 6.73 2.77
C VAL A 58 -2.58 8.21 2.51
N GLU A 59 -3.50 9.01 3.01
CA GLU A 59 -3.41 10.45 2.89
C GLU A 59 -3.53 11.04 4.29
N ASP A 60 -2.51 11.81 4.67
CA ASP A 60 -2.52 12.52 5.93
C ASP A 60 -2.67 11.56 7.12
N GLY A 61 -2.05 10.39 7.04
CA GLY A 61 -2.09 9.43 8.12
C GLY A 61 -3.34 8.57 8.18
N LYS A 62 -4.18 8.61 7.15
CA LYS A 62 -5.40 7.82 7.10
C LYS A 62 -5.46 7.03 5.81
N ALA A 63 -5.85 5.77 5.92
CA ALA A 63 -6.07 4.95 4.74
C ALA A 63 -7.35 5.41 4.04
N THR A 64 -7.19 6.04 2.88
CA THR A 64 -8.32 6.58 2.14
C THR A 64 -8.80 5.64 1.06
N GLN A 65 -7.97 4.67 0.67
CA GLN A 65 -8.36 3.71 -0.35
C GLN A 65 -7.62 2.41 -0.11
N ILE A 66 -8.37 1.33 -0.04
CA ILE A 66 -7.80 -0.01 0.15
C ILE A 66 -8.14 -0.81 -1.09
N GLY A 67 -7.10 -1.23 -1.83
CA GLY A 67 -7.28 -1.87 -3.11
C GLY A 67 -7.42 -0.86 -4.23
N TRP A 68 -7.53 -1.37 -5.44
CA TRP A 68 -7.68 -0.56 -6.64
C TRP A 68 -8.96 -0.97 -7.35
N GLN A 69 -9.93 -0.06 -7.38
CA GLN A 69 -11.23 -0.28 -8.01
C GLN A 69 -11.89 -1.58 -7.52
N GLY A 70 -11.81 -1.80 -6.21
CA GLY A 70 -12.40 -2.98 -5.60
C GLY A 70 -11.57 -4.24 -5.73
N ARG A 71 -10.34 -4.14 -6.22
CA ARG A 71 -9.46 -5.28 -6.43
C ARG A 71 -8.14 -5.05 -5.72
N GLY A 72 -7.44 -6.12 -5.47
CA GLY A 72 -6.12 -6.02 -4.85
C GLY A 72 -5.50 -7.37 -4.69
N CYS A 73 -4.27 -7.34 -4.18
CA CYS A 73 -3.54 -8.54 -3.84
C CYS A 73 -3.48 -8.66 -2.33
N VAL A 74 -3.49 -9.89 -1.83
CA VAL A 74 -3.39 -10.12 -0.40
C VAL A 74 -1.93 -10.38 -0.05
N VAL A 75 -1.41 -9.59 0.90
CA VAL A 75 -0.04 -9.74 1.34
C VAL A 75 0.04 -10.89 2.32
N SER A 76 0.98 -11.78 2.06
CA SER A 76 1.25 -12.88 2.96
C SER A 76 1.71 -12.37 4.32
N ASN A 77 1.42 -13.13 5.36
CA ASN A 77 1.87 -12.85 6.69
C ASN A 77 3.37 -13.09 6.86
N ALA A 78 4.06 -13.43 5.81
CA ALA A 78 5.39 -14.01 5.93
C ALA A 78 6.51 -13.02 5.64
N VAL A 79 6.25 -11.72 5.66
CA VAL A 79 7.30 -10.75 5.38
C VAL A 79 8.41 -10.88 6.42
N GLY A 80 9.61 -11.20 5.97
CA GLY A 80 10.75 -11.38 6.84
C GLY A 80 10.61 -12.52 7.82
N LYS A 81 9.63 -13.36 7.65
CA LYS A 81 9.31 -14.41 8.59
C LYS A 81 9.42 -15.76 7.92
N PRO A 82 10.19 -16.68 8.48
CA PRO A 82 10.24 -18.03 7.92
C PRO A 82 8.87 -18.69 8.08
N ALA A 83 8.54 -19.43 7.08
CA ALA A 83 7.26 -20.12 7.08
C ALA A 83 7.19 -21.12 8.23
#